data_7c64e456bfef411a6ca8cd2e80619a08
#
_entry.id   7c64e456bfef411a6ca8cd2e80619a08
#
_cell.length_a   1.000
_cell.length_b   1.000
_cell.length_c   1.000
_cell.angle_alpha   90.00
_cell.angle_beta   90.00
_cell.angle_gamma   90.00
#
_symmetry.space_group_name_H-M   'P 1'
#
loop_
_entity.id
_entity.type
_entity.pdbx_description
1 polymer ?
#
loop_
_entity_poly.entity_id
_entity_poly.type
_entity_poly.pdbx_seq_one_letter_code
_entity_poly.pdbx_strand_id
1 'polypeptide(L)'
;MENTKCHFCGSEDFEAREVEYIYRRNGKYLIVRDMPCEVCLRCGERYYPAEALLAIESRFKAIHEKQREPEKTLTVPVESFALVAA
;
A
#
# COMPACT_ATOMS: atom_id res chain seq x y z
N MET A 1 2.69 -11.04 -12.07
CA MET A 1 3.89 -10.26 -11.95
C MET A 1 5.10 -11.03 -12.40
N GLU A 2 5.93 -10.40 -13.23
CA GLU A 2 6.97 -11.12 -13.95
C GLU A 2 8.37 -10.88 -13.40
N ASN A 3 8.49 -10.60 -12.13
CA ASN A 3 9.80 -10.36 -11.55
C ASN A 3 10.54 -11.66 -11.32
N THR A 4 11.58 -11.87 -12.08
CA THR A 4 12.41 -13.04 -11.88
C THR A 4 13.53 -12.78 -10.88
N LYS A 5 13.85 -11.49 -10.65
CA LYS A 5 14.91 -11.12 -9.71
C LYS A 5 14.52 -9.89 -8.94
N CYS A 6 14.88 -9.87 -7.67
CA CYS A 6 14.71 -8.69 -6.83
C CYS A 6 15.66 -7.60 -7.32
N HIS A 7 15.14 -6.41 -7.56
CA HIS A 7 15.94 -5.29 -8.03
C HIS A 7 16.88 -4.78 -6.95
N PHE A 8 16.59 -5.11 -5.71
CA PHE A 8 17.35 -4.61 -4.59
C PHE A 8 18.50 -5.53 -4.20
N CYS A 9 18.26 -6.83 -4.09
CA CYS A 9 19.29 -7.77 -3.63
C CYS A 9 19.61 -8.87 -4.65
N GLY A 10 18.88 -8.94 -5.75
CA GLY A 10 19.16 -9.91 -6.81
C GLY A 10 18.62 -11.31 -6.57
N SER A 11 17.93 -11.54 -5.46
CA SER A 11 17.36 -12.83 -5.16
C SER A 11 16.23 -13.18 -6.11
N GLU A 12 16.01 -14.47 -6.34
CA GLU A 12 14.90 -14.95 -7.14
C GLU A 12 13.81 -15.59 -6.29
N ASP A 13 13.97 -15.56 -4.97
CA ASP A 13 13.04 -16.20 -4.05
C ASP A 13 12.01 -15.21 -3.57
N PHE A 14 10.76 -15.42 -3.97
CA PHE A 14 9.64 -14.55 -3.61
C PHE A 14 8.52 -15.37 -3.03
N GLU A 15 7.70 -14.70 -2.22
CA GLU A 15 6.51 -15.30 -1.66
C GLU A 15 5.33 -14.37 -1.90
N ALA A 16 4.23 -14.93 -2.40
CA ALA A 16 3.00 -14.17 -2.59
C ALA A 16 2.34 -13.95 -1.24
N ARG A 17 1.91 -12.72 -0.96
CA ARG A 17 1.25 -12.36 0.30
C ARG A 17 0.16 -11.36 0.03
N GLU A 18 -0.73 -11.21 1.02
CA GLU A 18 -1.71 -10.15 1.04
C GLU A 18 -1.40 -9.27 2.24
N VAL A 19 -1.27 -7.97 2.00
CA VAL A 19 -0.83 -7.03 3.03
C VAL A 19 -1.76 -5.83 3.06
N GLU A 20 -1.69 -5.07 4.15
CA GLU A 20 -2.37 -3.79 4.22
C GLU A 20 -1.51 -2.75 3.52
N TYR A 21 -2.12 -1.99 2.64
CA TYR A 21 -1.43 -1.00 1.84
C TYR A 21 -2.07 0.36 2.08
N ILE A 22 -1.24 1.37 2.33
CA ILE A 22 -1.73 2.72 2.58
C ILE A 22 -1.32 3.60 1.42
N TYR A 23 -2.32 4.12 0.70
CA TYR A 23 -2.12 5.05 -0.38
C TYR A 23 -2.34 6.46 0.14
N ARG A 24 -1.38 7.34 -0.08
CA ARG A 24 -1.45 8.70 0.43
C ARG A 24 -1.14 9.69 -0.69
N ARG A 25 -1.96 10.72 -0.79
CA ARG A 25 -1.76 11.74 -1.81
C ARG A 25 -2.43 13.04 -1.34
N ASN A 26 -1.66 14.14 -1.34
CA ASN A 26 -2.18 15.47 -1.01
C ASN A 26 -2.88 15.50 0.35
N GLY A 27 -2.32 14.81 1.34
CA GLY A 27 -2.89 14.79 2.67
C GLY A 27 -4.11 13.91 2.85
N LYS A 28 -4.51 13.18 1.81
CA LYS A 28 -5.64 12.27 1.87
C LYS A 28 -5.14 10.83 1.81
N TYR A 29 -5.88 9.93 2.41
CA TYR A 29 -5.44 8.55 2.60
C TYR A 29 -6.49 7.56 2.12
N LEU A 30 -6.02 6.39 1.70
CA LEU A 30 -6.89 5.24 1.48
C LEU A 30 -6.14 4.02 1.99
N ILE A 31 -6.76 3.31 2.93
CA ILE A 31 -6.20 2.07 3.47
C ILE A 31 -6.83 0.92 2.70
N VAL A 32 -5.99 0.12 2.06
CA VAL A 32 -6.44 -1.02 1.26
C VAL A 32 -6.01 -2.29 1.97
N ARG A 33 -6.99 -3.14 2.29
CA ARG A 33 -6.71 -4.43 2.92
C ARG A 33 -6.57 -5.50 1.86
N ASP A 34 -5.83 -6.56 2.20
CA ASP A 34 -5.67 -7.72 1.34
C ASP A 34 -5.06 -7.35 -0.01
N MET A 35 -4.11 -6.42 0.01
CA MET A 35 -3.40 -6.01 -1.19
C MET A 35 -2.43 -7.10 -1.62
N PRO A 36 -2.56 -7.64 -2.84
CA PRO A 36 -1.64 -8.68 -3.28
C PRO A 36 -0.25 -8.12 -3.52
N CYS A 37 0.75 -8.85 -3.09
CA CYS A 37 2.12 -8.45 -3.36
C CYS A 37 3.02 -9.68 -3.36
N GLU A 38 4.23 -9.49 -3.88
CA GLU A 38 5.28 -10.48 -3.78
C GLU A 38 6.39 -9.93 -2.92
N VAL A 39 6.81 -10.72 -1.95
CA VAL A 39 7.82 -10.29 -0.99
C VAL A 39 9.10 -11.08 -1.27
N CYS A 40 10.20 -10.36 -1.44
CA CYS A 40 11.49 -11.01 -1.56
C CYS A 40 11.84 -11.66 -0.24
N LEU A 41 12.09 -12.97 -0.26
CA LEU A 41 12.36 -13.70 0.97
C LEU A 41 13.73 -13.38 1.54
N ARG A 42 14.59 -12.73 0.77
CA ARG A 42 15.94 -12.44 1.22
C ARG A 42 16.05 -11.06 1.86
N CYS A 43 15.48 -10.01 1.22
CA CYS A 43 15.62 -8.65 1.72
C CYS A 43 14.32 -8.05 2.23
N GLY A 44 13.18 -8.71 1.97
CA GLY A 44 11.88 -8.22 2.43
C GLY A 44 11.25 -7.16 1.55
N GLU A 45 11.86 -6.83 0.42
CA GLU A 45 11.29 -5.83 -0.49
C GLU A 45 9.99 -6.34 -1.06
N ARG A 46 8.99 -5.44 -1.16
CA ARG A 46 7.66 -5.78 -1.66
C ARG A 46 7.48 -5.29 -3.08
N TYR A 47 6.83 -6.11 -3.89
CA TYR A 47 6.52 -5.77 -5.27
C TYR A 47 5.04 -5.92 -5.49
N TYR A 48 4.40 -4.89 -6.02
CA TYR A 48 2.96 -4.84 -6.22
C TYR A 48 2.63 -4.90 -7.70
N PRO A 49 1.56 -5.63 -8.10
CA PRO A 49 1.15 -5.63 -9.50
C PRO A 49 0.77 -4.22 -9.94
N ALA A 50 1.23 -3.84 -11.14
CA ALA A 50 0.95 -2.49 -11.64
C ALA A 50 -0.54 -2.23 -11.76
N GLU A 51 -1.31 -3.23 -12.20
CA GLU A 51 -2.74 -3.08 -12.35
C GLU A 51 -3.44 -2.86 -11.00
N ALA A 52 -2.91 -3.47 -9.92
CA ALA A 52 -3.47 -3.25 -8.61
C ALA A 52 -3.21 -1.83 -8.14
N LEU A 53 -2.02 -1.31 -8.39
CA LEU A 53 -1.70 0.06 -8.02
C LEU A 53 -2.56 1.05 -8.78
N LEU A 54 -2.80 0.80 -10.06
CA LEU A 54 -3.67 1.66 -10.87
C LEU A 54 -5.11 1.61 -10.39
N ALA A 55 -5.58 0.43 -9.99
CA ALA A 55 -6.93 0.30 -9.46
C ALA A 55 -7.09 1.07 -8.15
N ILE A 56 -6.06 1.04 -7.31
CA ILE A 56 -6.08 1.78 -6.05
C ILE A 56 -6.13 3.27 -6.31
N GLU A 57 -5.34 3.76 -7.25
CA GLU A 57 -5.34 5.18 -7.59
C GLU A 57 -6.71 5.62 -8.10
N SER A 58 -7.31 4.80 -8.96
CA SER A 58 -8.62 5.11 -9.50
C SER A 58 -9.67 5.15 -8.40
N ARG A 59 -9.63 4.20 -7.46
CA ARG A 59 -10.57 4.15 -6.36
C ARG A 59 -10.37 5.33 -5.41
N PHE A 60 -9.12 5.68 -5.15
CA PHE A 60 -8.79 6.84 -4.31
C PHE A 60 -9.43 8.10 -4.88
N LYS A 61 -9.31 8.30 -6.19
CA LYS A 61 -9.90 9.47 -6.84
C LYS A 61 -11.42 9.43 -6.77
N ALA A 62 -12.01 8.26 -6.94
CA ALA A 62 -13.46 8.14 -6.87
C ALA A 62 -13.97 8.50 -5.49
N ILE A 63 -13.27 8.08 -4.44
CA ILE A 63 -13.70 8.35 -3.06
C ILE A 63 -13.50 9.82 -2.70
N HIS A 64 -12.32 10.37 -2.99
CA HIS A 64 -11.97 11.70 -2.51
C HIS A 64 -12.37 12.83 -3.44
N GLU A 65 -12.54 12.57 -4.73
CA GLU A 65 -12.88 13.61 -5.69
C GLU A 65 -14.32 13.50 -6.20
N LYS A 66 -14.86 12.28 -6.25
CA LYS A 66 -16.21 12.06 -6.77
C LYS A 66 -17.18 11.64 -5.67
N GLN A 67 -16.77 11.71 -4.44
CA GLN A 67 -17.58 11.46 -3.24
C GLN A 67 -18.20 10.07 -3.24
N ARG A 68 -17.54 9.10 -3.82
CA ARG A 68 -17.98 7.73 -3.74
C ARG A 68 -17.73 7.21 -2.33
N GLU A 69 -18.69 6.44 -1.79
CA GLU A 69 -18.55 5.95 -0.43
C GLU A 69 -17.60 4.77 -0.35
N PRO A 70 -16.65 4.79 0.58
CA PRO A 70 -15.79 3.63 0.80
C PRO A 70 -16.53 2.55 1.57
N GLU A 71 -15.89 1.38 1.68
CA GLU A 71 -16.45 0.29 2.46
C GLU A 71 -16.67 0.72 3.90
N LYS A 72 -15.71 1.42 4.48
CA LYS A 72 -15.84 1.99 5.83
C LYS A 72 -14.77 3.04 6.01
N THR A 73 -14.89 3.81 7.09
CA THR A 73 -13.89 4.82 7.44
C THR A 73 -13.36 4.53 8.84
N LEU A 74 -12.13 5.00 9.08
CA LEU A 74 -11.50 4.88 10.39
C LEU A 74 -11.08 6.25 10.87
N THR A 75 -11.17 6.44 12.18
CA THR A 75 -10.62 7.64 12.81
C THR A 75 -9.21 7.27 13.29
N VAL A 76 -8.23 8.03 12.83
CA VAL A 76 -6.83 7.74 13.14
C VAL A 76 -6.25 8.90 13.93
N PRO A 77 -5.72 8.65 15.14
CA PRO A 77 -5.08 9.72 15.90
C PRO A 77 -3.78 10.15 15.24
N VAL A 78 -3.47 11.43 15.36
CA VAL A 78 -2.25 12.02 14.82
C VAL A 78 -1.62 12.88 15.89
N GLU A 79 -0.32 12.69 16.11
CA GLU A 79 0.39 13.47 17.11
C GLU A 79 1.75 13.91 16.58
N SER A 80 2.22 15.04 17.12
CA SER A 80 3.60 15.44 16.87
C SER A 80 4.53 14.57 17.70
N PHE A 81 5.73 14.36 17.19
CA PHE A 81 6.69 13.54 17.92
C PHE A 81 6.98 14.09 19.32
N ALA A 82 6.98 15.41 19.47
CA ALA A 82 7.23 16.03 20.77
C ALA A 82 6.22 15.56 21.83
N LEU A 83 4.97 15.35 21.44
CA LEU A 83 3.96 14.84 22.35
C LEU A 83 4.13 13.36 22.62
N VAL A 84 4.52 12.61 21.61
CA VAL A 84 4.72 11.17 21.74
C VAL A 84 5.89 10.88 22.68
N ALA A 85 6.93 11.68 22.60
CA ALA A 85 8.15 11.47 23.38
C ALA A 85 8.10 12.06 24.78
N ALA A 86 7.04 12.78 25.12
CA ALA A 86 6.92 13.42 26.44
C ALA A 86 6.69 12.41 27.55
#